data_907ba203de75cf466080e7d05b052730
#
_entry.id   907ba203de75cf466080e7d05b052730
#
_cell.length_a   1.000
_cell.length_b   1.000
_cell.length_c   1.000
_cell.angle_alpha   90.00
_cell.angle_beta   90.00
_cell.angle_gamma   90.00
#
_symmetry.space_group_name_H-M   'P 1'
#
loop_
_entity.id
_entity.type
_entity.pdbx_description
1 polymer ?
#
loop_
_entity_poly.entity_id
_entity_poly.type
_entity_poly.pdbx_seq_one_letter_code
_entity_poly.pdbx_strand_id
1 'polypeptide(L)'
;MAMHLITSTKKSFSSKEIQRQLGHKRYEPIWAMVHKIRSVMGLRDDQYQLKNEIELDEGFFETVSITRDKSEALKRGRGSQRQTTVLVSVESKDAGDKHNPKKHGKKKQVGYLKMKVIDSLKKKCITDAVKTSVETETKIVSDKSTGYVDLNKDFEVESKVIPKKDIPKILPWVHTTISNAKRLLLDVHHRIDDDFLQNYLNEFCYKFNRRYMDNLFDRLMVAAVSYRGNYLGEPYG
;
A
#
# COMPACT_ATOMS: atom_id res chain seq x y z
N MET A 1 -14.01 -9.39 -17.65
CA MET A 1 -13.31 -10.60 -17.16
C MET A 1 -12.07 -10.31 -16.33
N ALA A 2 -11.06 -9.52 -16.78
CA ALA A 2 -9.88 -9.23 -15.96
C ALA A 2 -10.21 -8.63 -14.59
N MET A 3 -11.08 -7.63 -14.50
CA MET A 3 -11.52 -7.05 -13.21
C MET A 3 -12.18 -8.09 -12.31
N HIS A 4 -12.99 -8.99 -12.88
CA HIS A 4 -13.60 -10.07 -12.12
C HIS A 4 -12.54 -11.01 -11.53
N LEU A 5 -11.57 -11.46 -12.33
CA LEU A 5 -10.47 -12.29 -11.84
C LEU A 5 -9.71 -11.60 -10.70
N ILE A 6 -9.33 -10.33 -10.88
CA ILE A 6 -8.57 -9.59 -9.87
C ILE A 6 -9.36 -9.44 -8.56
N THR A 7 -10.69 -9.26 -8.61
CA THR A 7 -11.54 -9.06 -7.43
C THR A 7 -12.06 -10.35 -6.79
N SER A 8 -12.00 -11.49 -7.50
CA SER A 8 -12.57 -12.76 -7.04
C SER A 8 -11.80 -13.43 -5.91
N THR A 9 -10.54 -13.07 -5.70
CA THR A 9 -9.67 -13.69 -4.68
C THR A 9 -8.93 -12.65 -3.85
N LYS A 10 -8.51 -13.06 -2.65
CA LYS A 10 -7.62 -12.25 -1.80
C LYS A 10 -6.20 -12.14 -2.36
N LYS A 11 -5.75 -13.15 -3.12
CA LYS A 11 -4.44 -13.17 -3.77
C LYS A 11 -4.43 -12.29 -5.02
N SER A 12 -3.26 -11.81 -5.41
CA SER A 12 -3.05 -11.17 -6.71
C SER A 12 -2.95 -12.21 -7.83
N PHE A 13 -3.24 -11.77 -9.05
CA PHE A 13 -2.92 -12.51 -10.26
C PHE A 13 -1.74 -11.84 -10.98
N SER A 14 -0.83 -12.64 -11.51
CA SER A 14 0.15 -12.11 -12.45
C SER A 14 -0.53 -11.73 -13.78
N SER A 15 -0.01 -10.72 -14.47
CA SER A 15 -0.51 -10.36 -15.80
C SER A 15 -0.41 -11.53 -16.79
N LYS A 16 0.58 -12.44 -16.59
CA LYS A 16 0.72 -13.65 -17.38
C LYS A 16 -0.41 -14.65 -17.17
N GLU A 17 -0.83 -14.83 -15.92
CA GLU A 17 -1.97 -15.67 -15.61
C GLU A 17 -3.28 -15.08 -16.18
N ILE A 18 -3.47 -13.77 -16.05
CA ILE A 18 -4.64 -13.10 -16.66
C ILE A 18 -4.62 -13.25 -18.18
N GLN A 19 -3.45 -13.13 -18.83
CA GLN A 19 -3.29 -13.38 -20.26
C GLN A 19 -3.76 -14.78 -20.64
N ARG A 20 -3.34 -15.78 -19.87
CA ARG A 20 -3.71 -17.19 -20.09
C ARG A 20 -5.21 -17.40 -19.96
N GLN A 21 -5.84 -16.84 -18.92
CA GLN A 21 -7.28 -16.96 -18.66
C GLN A 21 -8.13 -16.25 -19.72
N LEU A 22 -7.62 -15.17 -20.30
CA LEU A 22 -8.29 -14.43 -21.38
C LEU A 22 -8.05 -15.03 -22.77
N GLY A 23 -7.14 -15.99 -22.91
CA GLY A 23 -6.74 -16.55 -24.21
C GLY A 23 -6.09 -15.53 -25.15
N HIS A 24 -5.53 -14.43 -24.62
CA HIS A 24 -4.99 -13.36 -25.46
C HIS A 24 -3.55 -13.66 -25.91
N LYS A 25 -3.26 -13.49 -27.20
CA LYS A 25 -1.95 -13.85 -27.77
C LYS A 25 -0.81 -12.93 -27.33
N ARG A 26 -1.04 -11.63 -27.19
CA ARG A 26 -0.02 -10.63 -26.84
C ARG A 26 -0.05 -10.33 -25.34
N TYR A 27 1.12 -10.21 -24.73
CA TYR A 27 1.27 -9.95 -23.29
C TYR A 27 1.10 -8.46 -22.95
N GLU A 28 1.71 -7.57 -23.71
CA GLU A 28 1.83 -6.14 -23.41
C GLU A 28 0.46 -5.46 -23.19
N PRO A 29 -0.57 -5.67 -24.05
CA PRO A 29 -1.88 -5.07 -23.83
C PRO A 29 -2.54 -5.54 -22.52
N ILE A 30 -2.31 -6.80 -22.14
CA ILE A 30 -2.84 -7.36 -20.89
C ILE A 30 -2.13 -6.75 -19.70
N TRP A 31 -0.81 -6.64 -19.74
CA TRP A 31 -0.01 -5.99 -18.72
C TRP A 31 -0.45 -4.53 -18.53
N ALA A 32 -0.55 -3.76 -19.59
CA ALA A 32 -1.02 -2.37 -19.55
C ALA A 32 -2.44 -2.24 -18.97
N MET A 33 -3.37 -3.12 -19.39
CA MET A 33 -4.74 -3.16 -18.86
C MET A 33 -4.75 -3.45 -17.36
N VAL A 34 -3.96 -4.40 -16.89
CA VAL A 34 -3.87 -4.74 -15.45
C VAL A 34 -3.32 -3.56 -14.64
N HIS A 35 -2.30 -2.87 -15.15
CA HIS A 35 -1.77 -1.69 -14.49
C HIS A 35 -2.77 -0.53 -14.46
N LYS A 36 -3.56 -0.32 -15.52
CA LYS A 36 -4.68 0.64 -15.51
C LYS A 36 -5.73 0.29 -14.44
N ILE A 37 -6.09 -0.98 -14.30
CA ILE A 37 -7.02 -1.43 -13.26
C ILE A 37 -6.45 -1.13 -11.86
N ARG A 38 -5.18 -1.42 -11.62
CA ARG A 38 -4.48 -1.12 -10.36
C ARG A 38 -4.42 0.38 -10.06
N SER A 39 -4.21 1.19 -11.09
CA SER A 39 -4.25 2.66 -10.96
C SER A 39 -5.64 3.15 -10.54
N VAL A 40 -6.71 2.63 -11.14
CA VAL A 40 -8.10 2.94 -10.73
C VAL A 40 -8.35 2.56 -9.27
N MET A 41 -7.82 1.44 -8.80
CA MET A 41 -7.94 1.04 -7.41
C MET A 41 -7.31 2.08 -6.47
N GLY A 42 -6.13 2.61 -6.82
CA GLY A 42 -5.47 3.67 -6.07
C GLY A 42 -6.27 4.97 -6.08
N LEU A 43 -6.69 5.44 -7.26
CA LEU A 43 -7.50 6.65 -7.41
C LEU A 43 -8.81 6.57 -6.59
N ARG A 44 -9.42 5.37 -6.52
CA ARG A 44 -10.61 5.17 -5.68
C ARG A 44 -10.28 5.27 -4.20
N ASP A 45 -9.15 4.75 -3.76
CA ASP A 45 -8.74 4.80 -2.37
C ASP A 45 -8.21 6.19 -1.96
N ASP A 46 -7.77 7.00 -2.90
CA ASP A 46 -7.37 8.39 -2.64
C ASP A 46 -8.55 9.34 -2.34
N GLN A 47 -9.80 8.92 -2.62
CA GLN A 47 -11.00 9.70 -2.33
C GLN A 47 -11.35 9.79 -0.84
N TYR A 48 -10.72 9.04 0.01
CA TYR A 48 -10.94 9.10 1.46
C TYR A 48 -9.62 9.15 2.21
N GLN A 49 -9.64 9.79 3.35
CA GLN A 49 -8.52 9.84 4.28
C GLN A 49 -8.75 8.88 5.44
N LEU A 50 -7.65 8.41 6.03
CA LEU A 50 -7.67 7.57 7.21
C LEU A 50 -8.02 8.41 8.44
N LYS A 51 -8.74 7.81 9.39
CA LYS A 51 -9.28 8.44 10.60
C LYS A 51 -8.90 7.64 11.84
N ASN A 52 -9.30 8.15 13.01
CA ASN A 52 -9.09 7.54 14.31
C ASN A 52 -7.61 7.56 14.74
N GLU A 53 -7.10 6.46 15.22
CA GLU A 53 -5.68 6.31 15.58
C GLU A 53 -4.94 5.64 14.43
N ILE A 54 -3.82 6.21 14.01
CA ILE A 54 -3.03 5.73 12.87
C ILE A 54 -1.68 5.22 13.38
N GLU A 55 -1.36 3.97 13.06
CA GLU A 55 -0.01 3.45 13.16
C GLU A 55 0.74 3.82 11.87
N LEU A 56 1.90 4.46 12.01
CA LEU A 56 2.72 4.95 10.90
C LEU A 56 4.15 4.39 10.99
N ASP A 57 4.63 3.81 9.88
CA ASP A 57 6.00 3.30 9.76
C ASP A 57 6.44 3.19 8.30
N GLU A 58 7.73 3.00 8.04
CA GLU A 58 8.28 2.78 6.72
C GLU A 58 8.50 1.30 6.42
N GLY A 59 8.12 0.88 5.22
CA GLY A 59 8.44 -0.42 4.67
C GLY A 59 9.43 -0.30 3.51
N PHE A 60 10.47 -1.15 3.49
CA PHE A 60 11.41 -1.26 2.37
C PHE A 60 11.02 -2.47 1.53
N PHE A 61 10.58 -2.24 0.30
CA PHE A 61 10.13 -3.29 -0.62
C PHE A 61 11.23 -3.58 -1.65
N GLU A 62 11.49 -4.85 -1.91
CA GLU A 62 12.44 -5.24 -2.94
C GLU A 62 11.92 -4.90 -4.32
N THR A 63 12.71 -4.15 -5.08
CA THR A 63 12.41 -3.72 -6.44
C THR A 63 13.63 -3.83 -7.33
N VAL A 64 13.41 -3.77 -8.63
CA VAL A 64 14.45 -3.65 -9.64
C VAL A 64 14.20 -2.34 -10.39
N SER A 65 15.25 -1.59 -10.68
CA SER A 65 15.15 -0.45 -11.60
C SER A 65 15.70 -0.90 -12.94
N ILE A 66 14.84 -0.91 -13.96
CA ILE A 66 15.22 -1.30 -15.33
C ILE A 66 16.04 -0.20 -15.99
N THR A 67 15.75 1.05 -15.67
CA THR A 67 16.39 2.25 -16.22
C THR A 67 17.72 2.60 -15.59
N ARG A 68 18.07 1.91 -14.50
CA ARG A 68 19.29 2.20 -13.74
C ARG A 68 20.55 1.96 -14.54
N ASP A 69 21.52 2.87 -14.41
CA ASP A 69 22.89 2.66 -14.88
C ASP A 69 23.56 1.50 -14.12
N LYS A 70 23.88 0.44 -14.86
CA LYS A 70 24.51 -0.78 -14.30
C LYS A 70 25.96 -0.57 -13.90
N SER A 71 26.60 0.52 -14.28
CA SER A 71 27.98 0.89 -13.91
C SER A 71 28.09 1.32 -12.44
N GLU A 72 26.98 1.80 -11.84
CA GLU A 72 27.00 2.19 -10.42
C GLU A 72 27.00 0.97 -9.50
N ALA A 73 27.94 0.98 -8.54
CA ALA A 73 28.02 -0.06 -7.51
C ALA A 73 26.77 -0.08 -6.62
N LEU A 74 26.27 -1.28 -6.32
CA LEU A 74 25.10 -1.47 -5.46
C LEU A 74 25.43 -1.16 -4.00
N LYS A 75 24.68 -0.25 -3.39
CA LYS A 75 24.73 0.00 -1.95
C LYS A 75 23.94 -1.09 -1.20
N ARG A 76 24.40 -1.47 -0.01
CA ARG A 76 23.69 -2.38 0.89
C ARG A 76 23.04 -1.62 2.04
N GLY A 77 21.93 -2.14 2.57
CA GLY A 77 21.22 -1.55 3.69
C GLY A 77 20.28 -0.41 3.33
N ARG A 78 20.07 0.52 4.25
CA ARG A 78 19.16 1.67 4.08
C ARG A 78 19.65 2.55 2.92
N GLY A 79 18.77 2.77 1.93
CA GLY A 79 19.14 3.47 0.68
C GLY A 79 19.72 2.57 -0.40
N SER A 80 19.53 1.25 -0.29
CA SER A 80 19.85 0.30 -1.37
C SER A 80 18.98 0.58 -2.60
N GLN A 81 19.62 0.64 -3.78
CA GLN A 81 18.91 0.80 -5.06
C GLN A 81 18.05 -0.42 -5.45
N ARG A 82 18.07 -1.47 -4.65
CA ARG A 82 17.20 -2.65 -4.79
C ARG A 82 15.97 -2.59 -3.88
N GLN A 83 15.73 -1.44 -3.26
CA GLN A 83 14.61 -1.27 -2.34
C GLN A 83 13.95 0.08 -2.56
N THR A 84 12.65 0.06 -2.70
CA THR A 84 11.81 1.25 -2.73
C THR A 84 11.19 1.47 -1.35
N THR A 85 11.21 2.71 -0.89
CA THR A 85 10.65 3.09 0.40
C THR A 85 9.16 3.35 0.26
N VAL A 86 8.38 2.76 1.16
CA VAL A 86 6.92 2.90 1.20
C VAL A 86 6.52 3.38 2.58
N LEU A 87 5.80 4.49 2.64
CA LEU A 87 5.15 4.94 3.86
C LEU A 87 3.85 4.17 4.05
N VAL A 88 3.68 3.56 5.21
CA VAL A 88 2.55 2.71 5.54
C VAL A 88 1.77 3.32 6.69
N SER A 89 0.51 3.66 6.42
CA SER A 89 -0.43 4.23 7.39
C SER A 89 -1.57 3.25 7.60
N VAL A 90 -1.83 2.85 8.84
CA VAL A 90 -2.84 1.84 9.18
C VAL A 90 -3.74 2.33 10.29
N GLU A 91 -5.05 2.33 10.06
CA GLU A 91 -6.02 2.63 11.11
C GLU A 91 -6.06 1.51 12.17
N SER A 92 -5.98 1.92 13.42
CA SER A 92 -6.20 1.09 14.60
C SER A 92 -7.53 1.49 15.24
N LYS A 93 -8.51 0.60 15.20
CA LYS A 93 -9.88 0.85 15.72
C LYS A 93 -10.14 0.00 16.95
N ASP A 94 -10.94 0.50 17.87
CA ASP A 94 -11.44 -0.31 18.96
C ASP A 94 -12.31 -1.45 18.45
N ALA A 95 -12.12 -2.63 19.02
CA ALA A 95 -12.79 -3.84 18.55
C ALA A 95 -14.31 -3.86 18.84
N GLY A 96 -14.80 -2.96 19.68
CA GLY A 96 -16.19 -2.91 20.12
C GLY A 96 -16.65 -4.17 20.84
N ASP A 97 -17.92 -4.19 21.29
CA ASP A 97 -18.50 -5.31 22.05
C ASP A 97 -18.67 -6.61 21.24
N LYS A 98 -18.60 -6.53 19.91
CA LYS A 98 -18.74 -7.70 19.02
C LYS A 98 -17.45 -8.53 18.91
N HIS A 99 -16.35 -8.05 19.47
CA HIS A 99 -15.11 -8.80 19.46
C HIS A 99 -15.13 -9.89 20.53
N ASN A 100 -14.98 -11.15 20.11
CA ASN A 100 -14.88 -12.27 21.05
C ASN A 100 -13.47 -12.27 21.69
N PRO A 101 -13.29 -11.79 22.93
CA PRO A 101 -11.99 -11.66 23.56
C PRO A 101 -11.28 -13.00 23.77
N LYS A 102 -12.04 -14.12 23.75
CA LYS A 102 -11.49 -15.47 23.90
C LYS A 102 -10.70 -15.95 22.70
N LYS A 103 -10.92 -15.36 21.49
CA LYS A 103 -10.20 -15.79 20.28
C LYS A 103 -8.84 -15.10 20.07
N HIS A 104 -8.66 -13.83 20.43
CA HIS A 104 -7.42 -13.12 20.09
C HIS A 104 -6.88 -12.14 21.13
N GLY A 105 -7.57 -11.88 22.23
CA GLY A 105 -7.09 -11.03 23.34
C GLY A 105 -6.76 -9.56 22.98
N LYS A 106 -7.00 -9.13 21.73
CA LYS A 106 -6.69 -7.79 21.26
C LYS A 106 -7.91 -6.88 21.41
N LYS A 107 -7.75 -5.78 22.14
CA LYS A 107 -8.77 -4.74 22.29
C LYS A 107 -8.97 -3.91 21.02
N LYS A 108 -8.00 -3.93 20.08
CA LYS A 108 -7.99 -3.16 18.84
C LYS A 108 -7.99 -4.07 17.62
N GLN A 109 -8.59 -3.61 16.54
CA GLN A 109 -8.61 -4.27 15.23
C GLN A 109 -8.09 -3.33 14.15
N VAL A 110 -7.53 -3.91 13.09
CA VAL A 110 -7.06 -3.16 11.92
C VAL A 110 -8.24 -2.61 11.13
N GLY A 111 -8.22 -1.31 10.85
CA GLY A 111 -9.18 -0.62 10.00
C GLY A 111 -8.77 -0.59 8.52
N TYR A 112 -8.83 0.59 7.93
CA TYR A 112 -8.31 0.86 6.58
C TYR A 112 -6.81 1.12 6.63
N LEU A 113 -6.18 0.99 5.48
CA LEU A 113 -4.75 1.27 5.33
C LEU A 113 -4.46 1.95 4.00
N LYS A 114 -3.35 2.69 3.97
CA LYS A 114 -2.75 3.25 2.75
C LYS A 114 -1.25 2.96 2.73
N MET A 115 -0.75 2.72 1.53
CA MET A 115 0.68 2.55 1.26
C MET A 115 1.07 3.49 0.14
N LYS A 116 2.01 4.38 0.40
CA LYS A 116 2.50 5.37 -0.57
C LYS A 116 3.99 5.21 -0.78
N VAL A 117 4.40 5.01 -2.01
CA VAL A 117 5.81 5.09 -2.40
C VAL A 117 6.28 6.52 -2.16
N ILE A 118 7.43 6.65 -1.51
CA ILE A 118 8.06 7.96 -1.25
C ILE A 118 9.50 7.94 -1.76
N ASP A 119 9.92 9.04 -2.38
CA ASP A 119 11.26 9.16 -2.97
C ASP A 119 12.35 9.19 -1.90
N SER A 120 12.04 9.71 -0.73
CA SER A 120 13.01 9.84 0.36
C SER A 120 12.36 9.90 1.73
N LEU A 121 13.13 9.58 2.77
CA LEU A 121 12.76 9.74 4.18
C LEU A 121 12.91 11.17 4.70
N LYS A 122 12.99 12.15 3.80
CA LYS A 122 13.03 13.57 4.20
C LYS A 122 11.66 13.96 4.76
N LYS A 123 11.69 14.81 5.80
CA LYS A 123 10.50 15.29 6.51
C LYS A 123 9.39 15.78 5.56
N LYS A 124 9.74 16.56 4.53
CA LYS A 124 8.77 17.08 3.56
C LYS A 124 8.04 15.94 2.82
N CYS A 125 8.75 14.95 2.28
CA CYS A 125 8.13 13.84 1.55
C CYS A 125 7.18 13.02 2.44
N ILE A 126 7.58 12.78 3.68
CA ILE A 126 6.74 12.08 4.67
C ILE A 126 5.51 12.93 5.00
N THR A 127 5.69 14.22 5.31
CA THR A 127 4.59 15.11 5.67
C THR A 127 3.58 15.25 4.54
N ASP A 128 4.02 15.42 3.30
CA ASP A 128 3.14 15.52 2.14
C ASP A 128 2.35 14.22 1.93
N ALA A 129 2.99 13.05 2.07
CA ALA A 129 2.34 11.76 1.95
C ALA A 129 1.32 11.52 3.07
N VAL A 130 1.61 11.93 4.32
CA VAL A 130 0.67 11.83 5.44
C VAL A 130 -0.52 12.76 5.24
N LYS A 131 -0.31 14.02 4.90
CA LYS A 131 -1.40 15.00 4.66
C LYS A 131 -2.39 14.58 3.59
N THR A 132 -1.91 13.89 2.55
CA THR A 132 -2.81 13.36 1.51
C THR A 132 -3.56 12.09 1.95
N SER A 133 -3.05 11.38 2.94
CA SER A 133 -3.54 10.05 3.32
C SER A 133 -4.36 10.02 4.61
N VAL A 134 -4.13 10.97 5.52
CA VAL A 134 -4.68 11.00 6.89
C VAL A 134 -5.44 12.29 7.13
N GLU A 135 -6.59 12.22 7.79
CA GLU A 135 -7.40 13.37 8.17
C GLU A 135 -6.68 14.22 9.23
N THR A 136 -6.80 15.54 9.15
CA THR A 136 -6.26 16.45 10.16
C THR A 136 -6.80 16.14 11.57
N GLU A 137 -6.02 16.49 12.60
CA GLU A 137 -6.38 16.23 14.01
C GLU A 137 -6.41 14.73 14.39
N THR A 138 -5.96 13.86 13.49
CA THR A 138 -5.87 12.43 13.77
C THR A 138 -4.67 12.11 14.65
N LYS A 139 -4.85 11.22 15.62
CA LYS A 139 -3.76 10.74 16.46
C LYS A 139 -2.87 9.78 15.68
N ILE A 140 -1.58 10.10 15.57
CA ILE A 140 -0.57 9.27 14.90
C ILE A 140 0.36 8.65 15.95
N VAL A 141 0.50 7.33 15.92
CA VAL A 141 1.46 6.58 16.73
C VAL A 141 2.58 6.07 15.81
N SER A 142 3.82 6.46 16.10
CA SER A 142 4.97 6.07 15.29
C SER A 142 6.18 5.74 16.18
N ASP A 143 7.21 5.15 15.58
CA ASP A 143 8.51 5.13 16.22
C ASP A 143 9.12 6.55 16.28
N LYS A 144 10.12 6.74 17.13
CA LYS A 144 10.79 8.05 17.28
C LYS A 144 11.76 8.28 16.11
N SER A 145 11.25 8.39 14.88
CA SER A 145 12.03 8.79 13.72
C SER A 145 12.10 10.32 13.59
N THR A 146 13.26 10.85 13.25
CA THR A 146 13.45 12.29 12.98
C THR A 146 12.62 12.79 11.80
N GLY A 147 12.18 11.90 10.93
CA GLY A 147 11.34 12.21 9.77
C GLY A 147 9.92 12.69 10.14
N TYR A 148 9.44 12.36 11.34
CA TYR A 148 8.07 12.67 11.79
C TYR A 148 7.92 13.97 12.60
N VAL A 149 9.01 14.68 12.86
CA VAL A 149 8.99 15.87 13.74
C VAL A 149 8.05 16.98 13.25
N ASP A 150 7.94 17.17 11.95
CA ASP A 150 7.10 18.23 11.38
C ASP A 150 5.59 17.87 11.37
N LEU A 151 5.23 16.60 11.60
CA LEU A 151 3.84 16.16 11.68
C LEU A 151 3.11 16.74 12.90
N ASN A 152 3.84 17.08 13.98
CA ASN A 152 3.26 17.69 15.18
C ASN A 152 2.55 19.04 14.93
N LYS A 153 2.74 19.64 13.75
CA LYS A 153 2.09 20.91 13.39
C LYS A 153 0.62 20.73 12.99
N ASP A 154 0.30 19.57 12.41
CA ASP A 154 -0.99 19.30 11.81
C ASP A 154 -1.72 18.09 12.44
N PHE A 155 -1.01 17.28 13.23
CA PHE A 155 -1.49 16.03 13.81
C PHE A 155 -1.10 15.90 15.28
N GLU A 156 -1.87 15.15 16.06
CA GLU A 156 -1.47 14.72 17.39
C GLU A 156 -0.51 13.51 17.27
N VAL A 157 0.80 13.77 17.35
CA VAL A 157 1.80 12.71 17.17
C VAL A 157 2.30 12.18 18.51
N GLU A 158 2.03 10.91 18.77
CA GLU A 158 2.60 10.15 19.90
C GLU A 158 3.81 9.35 19.41
N SER A 159 5.00 9.96 19.51
CA SER A 159 6.26 9.30 19.17
C SER A 159 6.82 8.54 20.36
N LYS A 160 6.99 7.23 20.25
CA LYS A 160 7.58 6.39 21.29
C LYS A 160 8.96 5.88 20.89
N VAL A 161 9.93 5.96 21.83
CA VAL A 161 11.16 5.17 21.67
C VAL A 161 10.81 3.72 21.95
N ILE A 162 10.67 2.92 20.91
CA ILE A 162 10.21 1.54 21.03
C ILE A 162 11.42 0.61 20.97
N PRO A 163 11.73 -0.12 22.07
CA PRO A 163 12.70 -1.21 22.01
C PRO A 163 12.26 -2.24 20.96
N LYS A 164 13.19 -2.76 20.17
CA LYS A 164 12.88 -3.71 19.06
C LYS A 164 11.96 -4.86 19.46
N LYS A 165 12.10 -5.38 20.70
CA LYS A 165 11.27 -6.46 21.25
C LYS A 165 9.81 -6.06 21.52
N ASP A 166 9.52 -4.77 21.69
CA ASP A 166 8.18 -4.26 22.04
C ASP A 166 7.46 -3.63 20.80
N ILE A 167 8.15 -3.45 19.69
CA ILE A 167 7.57 -2.96 18.43
C ILE A 167 6.29 -3.71 18.05
N PRO A 168 6.24 -5.07 18.05
CA PRO A 168 5.02 -5.79 17.70
C PRO A 168 3.84 -5.59 18.64
N LYS A 169 4.10 -5.04 19.85
CA LYS A 169 3.05 -4.73 20.83
C LYS A 169 2.49 -3.32 20.66
N ILE A 170 3.33 -2.38 20.26
CA ILE A 170 2.99 -0.94 20.16
C ILE A 170 2.46 -0.59 18.78
N LEU A 171 3.05 -1.16 17.73
CA LEU A 171 2.66 -0.96 16.32
C LEU A 171 2.30 -2.31 15.65
N PRO A 172 1.34 -3.08 16.18
CA PRO A 172 1.09 -4.45 15.72
C PRO A 172 0.55 -4.52 14.30
N TRP A 173 -0.22 -3.52 13.87
CA TRP A 173 -0.94 -3.56 12.61
C TRP A 173 -0.07 -3.13 11.44
N VAL A 174 0.74 -2.07 11.60
CA VAL A 174 1.61 -1.59 10.53
C VAL A 174 2.64 -2.64 10.14
N HIS A 175 3.30 -3.28 11.11
CA HIS A 175 4.28 -4.34 10.82
C HIS A 175 3.64 -5.60 10.24
N THR A 176 2.45 -5.99 10.75
CA THR A 176 1.68 -7.10 10.18
C THR A 176 1.30 -6.81 8.74
N THR A 177 0.89 -5.59 8.45
CA THR A 177 0.47 -5.16 7.12
C THR A 177 1.65 -5.12 6.15
N ILE A 178 2.79 -4.57 6.56
CA ILE A 178 4.03 -4.58 5.75
C ILE A 178 4.44 -6.02 5.42
N SER A 179 4.43 -6.91 6.42
CA SER A 179 4.79 -8.31 6.22
C SER A 179 3.84 -9.03 5.27
N ASN A 180 2.53 -8.79 5.38
CA ASN A 180 1.52 -9.37 4.50
C ASN A 180 1.65 -8.86 3.06
N ALA A 181 1.89 -7.56 2.87
CA ALA A 181 2.09 -6.97 1.55
C ALA A 181 3.35 -7.56 0.88
N LYS A 182 4.49 -7.59 1.58
CA LYS A 182 5.72 -8.18 1.07
C LYS A 182 5.55 -9.64 0.68
N ARG A 183 4.90 -10.43 1.53
CA ARG A 183 4.64 -11.85 1.25
C ARG A 183 3.75 -12.04 0.03
N LEU A 184 2.68 -11.25 -0.10
CA LEU A 184 1.78 -11.32 -1.25
C LEU A 184 2.50 -10.97 -2.54
N LEU A 185 3.33 -9.92 -2.54
CA LEU A 185 4.05 -9.48 -3.73
C LEU A 185 5.10 -10.51 -4.15
N LEU A 186 5.87 -11.06 -3.21
CA LEU A 186 6.89 -12.08 -3.48
C LEU A 186 6.30 -13.41 -3.95
N ASP A 187 5.09 -13.79 -3.47
CA ASP A 187 4.41 -15.03 -3.88
C ASP A 187 4.00 -15.02 -5.37
N VAL A 188 3.72 -13.84 -5.91
CA VAL A 188 3.15 -13.71 -7.27
C VAL A 188 4.12 -13.05 -8.26
N HIS A 189 4.98 -12.15 -7.79
CA HIS A 189 5.81 -11.29 -8.63
C HIS A 189 7.28 -11.42 -8.25
N HIS A 190 8.06 -12.14 -9.06
CA HIS A 190 9.51 -12.34 -8.81
C HIS A 190 10.34 -11.06 -9.00
N ARG A 191 9.87 -10.13 -9.82
CA ARG A 191 10.52 -8.84 -10.07
C ARG A 191 9.46 -7.77 -10.23
N ILE A 192 9.58 -6.71 -9.45
CA ILE A 192 8.72 -5.53 -9.53
C ILE A 192 9.64 -4.36 -9.86
N ASP A 193 9.35 -3.68 -10.96
CA ASP A 193 9.99 -2.43 -11.30
C ASP A 193 9.55 -1.35 -10.30
N ASP A 194 10.48 -0.51 -9.85
CA ASP A 194 10.24 0.56 -8.89
C ASP A 194 9.18 1.55 -9.37
N ASP A 195 9.16 1.87 -10.67
CA ASP A 195 8.16 2.76 -11.30
C ASP A 195 6.72 2.22 -11.17
N PHE A 196 6.56 0.90 -11.05
CA PHE A 196 5.24 0.27 -10.98
C PHE A 196 4.85 -0.24 -9.59
N LEU A 197 5.73 -0.13 -8.58
CA LEU A 197 5.44 -0.64 -7.24
C LEU A 197 4.14 -0.07 -6.67
N GLN A 198 3.88 1.24 -6.84
CA GLN A 198 2.66 1.87 -6.35
C GLN A 198 1.40 1.18 -6.86
N ASN A 199 1.37 0.75 -8.11
CA ASN A 199 0.22 0.05 -8.68
C ASN A 199 -0.05 -1.30 -8.00
N TYR A 200 0.99 -2.05 -7.65
CA TYR A 200 0.84 -3.30 -6.90
C TYR A 200 0.34 -3.06 -5.48
N LEU A 201 0.84 -2.02 -4.83
CA LEU A 201 0.38 -1.61 -3.51
C LEU A 201 -1.09 -1.12 -3.52
N ASN A 202 -1.51 -0.43 -4.59
CA ASN A 202 -2.89 -0.02 -4.79
C ASN A 202 -3.85 -1.23 -4.81
N GLU A 203 -3.48 -2.30 -5.53
CA GLU A 203 -4.27 -3.54 -5.54
C GLU A 203 -4.35 -4.16 -4.14
N PHE A 204 -3.24 -4.23 -3.43
CA PHE A 204 -3.19 -4.75 -2.07
C PHE A 204 -4.09 -3.94 -1.12
N CYS A 205 -3.93 -2.61 -1.09
CA CYS A 205 -4.72 -1.72 -0.25
C CYS A 205 -6.21 -1.80 -0.57
N TYR A 206 -6.57 -1.75 -1.86
CA TYR A 206 -7.96 -1.81 -2.32
C TYR A 206 -8.67 -3.06 -1.83
N LYS A 207 -8.05 -4.24 -2.01
CA LYS A 207 -8.59 -5.53 -1.57
C LYS A 207 -8.64 -5.63 -0.05
N PHE A 208 -7.59 -5.19 0.63
CA PHE A 208 -7.55 -5.22 2.09
C PHE A 208 -8.64 -4.35 2.72
N ASN A 209 -8.79 -3.13 2.23
CA ASN A 209 -9.75 -2.17 2.74
C ASN A 209 -11.21 -2.63 2.54
N ARG A 210 -11.45 -3.51 1.57
CA ARG A 210 -12.78 -4.07 1.24
C ARG A 210 -12.93 -5.56 1.55
N ARG A 211 -12.07 -6.12 2.41
CA ARG A 211 -12.01 -7.55 2.71
C ARG A 211 -13.28 -8.18 3.29
N TYR A 212 -14.20 -7.33 3.76
CA TYR A 212 -15.49 -7.72 4.31
C TYR A 212 -16.66 -7.29 3.42
N MET A 213 -16.41 -6.89 2.18
CA MET A 213 -17.42 -6.47 1.22
C MET A 213 -17.61 -7.56 0.16
N ASP A 214 -18.85 -7.91 -0.13
CA ASP A 214 -19.17 -8.97 -1.10
C ASP A 214 -19.14 -8.50 -2.56
N ASN A 215 -19.24 -7.18 -2.80
CA ASN A 215 -19.43 -6.59 -4.12
C ASN A 215 -18.17 -5.83 -4.64
N LEU A 216 -16.98 -6.41 -4.46
CA LEU A 216 -15.73 -5.78 -4.91
C LEU A 216 -15.70 -5.51 -6.42
N PHE A 217 -16.25 -6.44 -7.21
CA PHE A 217 -16.29 -6.30 -8.67
C PHE A 217 -17.12 -5.06 -9.09
N ASP A 218 -18.36 -4.95 -8.57
CA ASP A 218 -19.25 -3.84 -8.92
C ASP A 218 -18.66 -2.49 -8.52
N ARG A 219 -18.05 -2.42 -7.33
CA ARG A 219 -17.36 -1.23 -6.85
C ARG A 219 -16.19 -0.83 -7.73
N LEU A 220 -15.43 -1.81 -8.24
CA LEU A 220 -14.34 -1.55 -9.15
C LEU A 220 -14.84 -1.10 -10.53
N MET A 221 -15.94 -1.69 -11.02
CA MET A 221 -16.58 -1.26 -12.26
C MET A 221 -17.04 0.19 -12.19
N VAL A 222 -17.74 0.56 -11.11
CA VAL A 222 -18.17 1.95 -10.87
C VAL A 222 -16.95 2.88 -10.83
N ALA A 223 -15.89 2.52 -10.10
CA ALA A 223 -14.68 3.31 -10.05
C ALA A 223 -14.07 3.48 -11.46
N ALA A 224 -13.94 2.41 -12.24
CA ALA A 224 -13.35 2.44 -13.57
C ALA A 224 -14.10 3.35 -14.55
N VAL A 225 -15.42 3.44 -14.43
CA VAL A 225 -16.25 4.32 -15.27
C VAL A 225 -16.19 5.78 -14.78
N SER A 226 -16.13 5.98 -13.46
CA SER A 226 -16.12 7.32 -12.86
C SER A 226 -14.79 8.05 -13.10
N TYR A 227 -13.68 7.33 -13.13
CA TYR A 227 -12.36 7.91 -13.40
C TYR A 227 -12.06 7.93 -14.90
N ARG A 228 -12.73 8.84 -15.63
CA ARG A 228 -12.39 9.21 -17.01
C ARG A 228 -11.10 10.04 -17.06
N GLY A 229 -10.08 9.63 -16.32
CA GLY A 229 -8.88 10.41 -16.22
C GLY A 229 -7.83 9.93 -17.22
N ASN A 230 -7.12 10.80 -17.73
CA ASN A 230 -5.71 10.89 -18.20
C ASN A 230 -4.94 9.61 -18.64
N TYR A 231 -5.65 8.49 -18.88
CA TYR A 231 -5.04 7.25 -19.37
C TYR A 231 -4.54 7.34 -20.82
N LEU A 232 -4.84 8.46 -21.51
CA LEU A 232 -4.44 8.70 -22.90
C LEU A 232 -3.19 9.59 -23.01
N GLY A 233 -2.66 10.11 -21.91
CA GLY A 233 -1.64 11.16 -21.91
C GLY A 233 -0.20 10.69 -21.71
N GLU A 234 0.05 9.47 -21.24
CA GLU A 234 1.40 8.95 -21.15
C GLU A 234 1.55 7.73 -22.07
N PRO A 235 2.29 7.87 -23.18
CA PRO A 235 2.67 6.71 -23.96
C PRO A 235 3.59 5.84 -23.09
N TYR A 236 3.19 4.59 -22.89
CA TYR A 236 4.14 3.56 -22.48
C TYR A 236 5.14 3.40 -23.63
N GLY A 237 6.21 4.18 -23.56
CA GLY A 237 7.38 4.03 -24.41
C GLY A 237 8.24 2.86 -23.99
#